data_b9860083572362559b2282fd33ac6ef1
#
_entry.id   b9860083572362559b2282fd33ac6ef1
#
_cell.length_a   1.000
_cell.length_b   1.000
_cell.length_c   1.000
_cell.angle_alpha   90.00
_cell.angle_beta   90.00
_cell.angle_gamma   90.00
#
_symmetry.space_group_name_H-M   'P 1'
#
loop_
_entity.id
_entity.type
_entity.pdbx_description
1 polymer ?
#
loop_
_entity_poly.entity_id
_entity_poly.type
_entity_poly.pdbx_seq_one_letter_code
_entity_poly.pdbx_strand_id
1 'polypeptide(L)'
;MTSIIALMVFVILPIEDRSADDEAGLIVLSAKTWVELDAARRPAFEIEMLWNHDLVVSAETRDLPYVEEGNRYYDLLASKLSERLDGRVRLMESNDLLWANVPMGGYLMQVGISPKRQDIEPVYVGFVIVLFGALIVPLTSGLIFRRVAQPLTRAAKAVEAFRGAEGFQPLPEEGPEELVTLAASFNAMARNVTELLSNRTTLLAGISHDLRTPLTRMRFALEMLPSSVDGKLVERFERNLAAMEELIADALRFSRGAGEAPSQVDFRVYLETVLRTVDEDLDIDWRGTPPQPVEIATGAFQRVVANLIRNARQHGNGARLAVDYDGDLVLQVIDDGPGIPPEDREKVFQPFYRLEGSRSRATGGSGLGLAIVAQLCDAHGWRIRLRSGDSGGTVAEVTVPAPRSPPPPGNVTK
;
A
#
# COMPACT_ATOMS: atom_id res chain seq x y z
N MET A 1 17.74 -24.32 1.00
CA MET A 1 18.09 -25.61 0.36
C MET A 1 18.55 -25.45 -1.09
N THR A 2 17.89 -24.70 -1.93
CA THR A 2 18.29 -24.45 -3.34
C THR A 2 19.66 -23.80 -3.51
N SER A 3 20.04 -22.83 -2.65
CA SER A 3 21.36 -22.15 -2.72
C SER A 3 22.54 -23.06 -2.39
N ILE A 4 22.38 -24.00 -1.45
CA ILE A 4 23.43 -24.96 -1.09
C ILE A 4 23.63 -25.97 -2.22
N ILE A 5 22.57 -26.44 -2.83
CA ILE A 5 22.63 -27.35 -3.99
C ILE A 5 23.27 -26.64 -5.18
N ALA A 6 22.90 -25.38 -5.45
CA ALA A 6 23.51 -24.59 -6.52
C ALA A 6 25.01 -24.37 -6.29
N LEU A 7 25.42 -24.03 -5.05
CA LEU A 7 26.83 -23.89 -4.69
C LEU A 7 27.60 -25.22 -4.89
N MET A 8 27.02 -26.33 -4.47
CA MET A 8 27.63 -27.64 -4.64
C MET A 8 27.80 -27.99 -6.12
N VAL A 9 26.76 -27.80 -6.94
CA VAL A 9 26.75 -28.20 -8.35
C VAL A 9 27.57 -27.25 -9.24
N PHE A 10 27.49 -25.94 -9.00
CA PHE A 10 28.13 -24.96 -9.89
C PHE A 10 29.50 -24.48 -9.45
N VAL A 11 29.90 -24.72 -8.19
CA VAL A 11 31.20 -24.25 -7.67
C VAL A 11 32.07 -25.41 -7.19
N ILE A 12 31.58 -26.22 -6.25
CA ILE A 12 32.42 -27.25 -5.59
C ILE A 12 32.77 -28.38 -6.57
N LEU A 13 31.78 -28.94 -7.24
CA LEU A 13 31.99 -30.07 -8.16
C LEU A 13 32.93 -29.74 -9.36
N PRO A 14 32.80 -28.58 -10.02
CA PRO A 14 33.71 -28.19 -11.10
C PRO A 14 35.13 -27.90 -10.61
N ILE A 15 35.32 -27.39 -9.37
CA ILE A 15 36.64 -27.15 -8.78
C ILE A 15 37.33 -28.47 -8.50
N GLU A 16 36.65 -29.44 -7.87
CA GLU A 16 37.19 -30.78 -7.62
C GLU A 16 37.57 -31.48 -8.93
N ASP A 17 36.73 -31.45 -9.95
CA ASP A 17 37.00 -32.07 -11.26
C ASP A 17 38.24 -31.45 -11.92
N ARG A 18 38.34 -30.13 -11.89
CA ARG A 18 39.49 -29.42 -12.48
C ARG A 18 40.78 -29.65 -11.71
N SER A 19 40.73 -29.65 -10.39
CA SER A 19 41.89 -29.95 -9.53
C SER A 19 42.39 -31.37 -9.77
N ALA A 20 41.52 -32.36 -9.87
CA ALA A 20 41.88 -33.73 -10.15
C ALA A 20 42.49 -33.91 -11.56
N ASP A 21 42.00 -33.16 -12.56
CA ASP A 21 42.52 -33.20 -13.94
C ASP A 21 43.90 -32.54 -14.03
N ASP A 22 44.12 -31.40 -13.35
CA ASP A 22 45.42 -30.71 -13.27
C ASP A 22 46.48 -31.59 -12.55
N GLU A 23 46.12 -32.25 -11.43
CA GLU A 23 47.00 -33.17 -10.72
C GLU A 23 47.30 -34.43 -11.56
N ALA A 24 46.33 -35.03 -12.21
CA ALA A 24 46.54 -36.15 -13.11
C ALA A 24 47.51 -35.76 -14.24
N GLY A 25 47.33 -34.54 -14.81
CA GLY A 25 48.21 -33.99 -15.82
C GLY A 25 49.65 -33.85 -15.35
N LEU A 26 49.84 -33.34 -14.13
CA LEU A 26 51.17 -33.15 -13.51
C LEU A 26 51.89 -34.49 -13.23
N ILE A 27 51.15 -35.49 -12.72
CA ILE A 27 51.67 -36.86 -12.49
C ILE A 27 52.16 -37.46 -13.80
N VAL A 28 51.37 -37.44 -14.85
CA VAL A 28 51.72 -38.02 -16.14
C VAL A 28 52.88 -37.26 -16.81
N LEU A 29 52.85 -35.92 -16.73
CA LEU A 29 53.95 -35.09 -17.26
C LEU A 29 55.27 -35.33 -16.54
N SER A 30 55.25 -35.44 -15.22
CA SER A 30 56.43 -35.72 -14.41
C SER A 30 57.03 -37.09 -14.74
N ALA A 31 56.20 -38.12 -14.88
CA ALA A 31 56.66 -39.45 -15.27
C ALA A 31 57.24 -39.46 -16.69
N LYS A 32 56.58 -38.76 -17.62
CA LYS A 32 57.07 -38.61 -19.00
C LYS A 32 58.41 -37.90 -19.09
N THR A 33 58.55 -36.78 -18.40
CA THR A 33 59.81 -36.01 -18.34
C THR A 33 60.92 -36.82 -17.75
N TRP A 34 60.67 -37.60 -16.65
CA TRP A 34 61.69 -38.44 -16.05
C TRP A 34 62.21 -39.50 -17.02
N VAL A 35 61.33 -40.12 -17.83
CA VAL A 35 61.73 -41.13 -18.84
C VAL A 35 62.58 -40.51 -19.94
N GLU A 36 62.27 -39.29 -20.37
CA GLU A 36 63.00 -38.56 -21.44
C GLU A 36 64.37 -38.03 -20.99
N LEU A 37 64.58 -37.87 -19.66
CA LEU A 37 65.83 -37.38 -19.10
C LEU A 37 66.95 -38.44 -19.12
N ASP A 38 68.19 -37.99 -19.43
CA ASP A 38 69.37 -38.79 -19.27
C ASP A 38 69.52 -39.24 -17.79
N ALA A 39 70.07 -40.44 -17.56
CA ALA A 39 70.21 -41.04 -16.27
C ALA A 39 70.99 -40.15 -15.25
N ALA A 40 71.97 -39.34 -15.71
CA ALA A 40 72.70 -38.39 -14.88
C ALA A 40 71.91 -37.20 -14.37
N ARG A 41 70.74 -36.83 -15.03
CA ARG A 41 69.92 -35.69 -14.67
C ARG A 41 68.68 -36.08 -13.84
N ARG A 42 68.32 -37.33 -13.78
CA ARG A 42 67.14 -37.83 -13.07
C ARG A 42 67.18 -37.49 -11.56
N PRO A 43 68.28 -37.64 -10.84
CA PRO A 43 68.27 -37.31 -9.42
C PRO A 43 68.04 -35.86 -9.07
N ALA A 44 68.51 -34.92 -9.93
CA ALA A 44 68.28 -33.50 -9.81
C ALA A 44 66.79 -33.16 -10.08
N PHE A 45 66.17 -33.82 -11.04
CA PHE A 45 64.74 -33.68 -11.33
C PHE A 45 63.85 -34.25 -10.22
N GLU A 46 64.18 -35.39 -9.67
CA GLU A 46 63.45 -35.96 -8.52
C GLU A 46 63.46 -35.04 -7.31
N ILE A 47 64.59 -34.42 -7.00
CA ILE A 47 64.73 -33.43 -5.93
C ILE A 47 63.91 -32.18 -6.25
N GLU A 48 63.95 -31.68 -7.47
CA GLU A 48 63.18 -30.52 -7.91
C GLU A 48 61.67 -30.75 -7.79
N MET A 49 61.17 -31.91 -8.23
CA MET A 49 59.77 -32.30 -8.10
C MET A 49 59.33 -32.41 -6.65
N LEU A 50 60.20 -32.98 -5.78
CA LEU A 50 59.89 -33.07 -4.37
C LEU A 50 59.81 -31.68 -3.69
N TRP A 51 60.79 -30.79 -3.94
CA TRP A 51 60.88 -29.51 -3.25
C TRP A 51 59.93 -28.44 -3.77
N ASN A 52 59.71 -28.42 -5.08
CA ASN A 52 58.91 -27.35 -5.71
C ASN A 52 57.45 -27.76 -5.97
N HIS A 53 57.22 -29.09 -6.03
CA HIS A 53 55.89 -29.59 -6.42
C HIS A 53 55.29 -30.63 -5.47
N ASP A 54 55.93 -30.92 -4.34
CA ASP A 54 55.51 -31.97 -3.39
C ASP A 54 55.24 -33.33 -4.07
N LEU A 55 56.01 -33.63 -5.11
CA LEU A 55 55.88 -34.80 -5.96
C LEU A 55 57.08 -35.71 -5.77
N VAL A 56 56.83 -36.95 -5.45
CA VAL A 56 57.89 -37.99 -5.37
C VAL A 56 57.80 -38.86 -6.60
N VAL A 57 58.84 -38.85 -7.44
CA VAL A 57 58.92 -39.71 -8.63
C VAL A 57 59.93 -40.83 -8.35
N SER A 58 59.51 -42.09 -8.52
CA SER A 58 60.36 -43.25 -8.27
C SER A 58 60.22 -44.29 -9.36
N ALA A 59 61.36 -44.80 -9.85
CA ALA A 59 61.38 -45.94 -10.75
C ALA A 59 61.29 -47.28 -10.02
N GLU A 60 61.46 -47.28 -8.70
CA GLU A 60 61.33 -48.47 -7.86
C GLU A 60 59.86 -48.62 -7.46
N THR A 61 59.23 -49.74 -7.87
CA THR A 61 57.89 -50.09 -7.46
C THR A 61 57.85 -50.76 -6.12
N ARG A 62 57.11 -50.20 -5.17
CA ARG A 62 56.83 -50.76 -3.86
C ARG A 62 55.46 -51.37 -3.84
N ASP A 63 55.28 -52.47 -3.17
CA ASP A 63 53.92 -53.01 -2.94
C ASP A 63 53.26 -52.25 -1.80
N LEU A 64 52.31 -51.34 -2.14
CA LEU A 64 51.63 -50.45 -1.22
C LEU A 64 50.16 -50.81 -1.13
N PRO A 65 49.52 -50.60 0.02
CA PRO A 65 48.07 -50.82 0.17
C PRO A 65 47.29 -49.88 -0.71
N TYR A 66 46.22 -50.40 -1.34
CA TYR A 66 45.30 -49.57 -2.11
C TYR A 66 44.45 -48.71 -1.17
N VAL A 67 44.11 -47.50 -1.64
CA VAL A 67 43.19 -46.62 -0.94
C VAL A 67 41.82 -47.25 -0.86
N GLU A 68 41.15 -47.16 0.32
CA GLU A 68 39.78 -47.62 0.49
C GLU A 68 38.83 -46.76 -0.35
N GLU A 69 37.85 -47.42 -0.97
CA GLU A 69 36.79 -46.72 -1.74
C GLU A 69 35.94 -45.82 -0.84
N GLY A 70 35.68 -44.57 -1.25
CA GLY A 70 34.78 -43.66 -0.53
C GLY A 70 35.20 -42.19 -0.52
N ASN A 71 36.46 -41.89 -0.92
CA ASN A 71 36.87 -40.51 -1.13
C ASN A 71 36.65 -40.11 -2.60
N ARG A 72 35.65 -39.29 -2.81
CA ARG A 72 35.23 -38.85 -4.16
C ARG A 72 36.38 -38.25 -4.97
N TYR A 73 37.25 -37.46 -4.36
CA TYR A 73 38.38 -36.85 -5.03
C TYR A 73 39.40 -37.89 -5.53
N TYR A 74 39.67 -38.92 -4.72
CA TYR A 74 40.59 -40.01 -5.08
C TYR A 74 40.01 -40.83 -6.24
N ASP A 75 38.70 -41.09 -6.24
CA ASP A 75 38.01 -41.78 -7.34
C ASP A 75 38.10 -40.96 -8.63
N LEU A 76 37.95 -39.62 -8.51
CA LEU A 76 38.03 -38.69 -9.65
C LEU A 76 39.48 -38.66 -10.20
N LEU A 77 40.49 -38.53 -9.35
CA LEU A 77 41.90 -38.52 -9.73
C LEU A 77 42.31 -39.87 -10.39
N ALA A 78 41.87 -40.99 -9.84
CA ALA A 78 42.09 -42.32 -10.43
C ALA A 78 41.43 -42.45 -11.81
N SER A 79 40.22 -41.89 -11.98
CA SER A 79 39.53 -41.84 -13.25
C SER A 79 40.28 -41.01 -14.30
N LYS A 80 40.72 -39.79 -13.94
CA LYS A 80 41.49 -38.88 -14.83
C LYS A 80 42.84 -39.47 -15.22
N LEU A 81 43.52 -40.12 -14.27
CA LEU A 81 44.78 -40.84 -14.55
C LEU A 81 44.54 -42.02 -15.48
N SER A 82 43.43 -42.76 -15.29
CA SER A 82 43.10 -43.92 -16.13
C SER A 82 42.78 -43.49 -17.56
N GLU A 83 42.12 -42.34 -17.73
CA GLU A 83 41.83 -41.75 -19.04
C GLU A 83 43.10 -41.31 -19.78
N ARG A 84 44.09 -40.69 -19.06
CA ARG A 84 45.32 -40.20 -19.64
C ARG A 84 46.32 -41.28 -19.96
N LEU A 85 46.27 -42.41 -19.27
CA LEU A 85 47.22 -43.53 -19.39
C LEU A 85 46.66 -44.71 -20.20
N ASP A 86 45.45 -44.61 -20.77
CA ASP A 86 44.77 -45.70 -21.49
C ASP A 86 44.76 -47.04 -20.69
N GLY A 87 44.71 -46.95 -19.36
CA GLY A 87 44.76 -48.10 -18.50
C GLY A 87 44.16 -47.85 -17.13
N ARG A 88 43.71 -48.89 -16.46
CA ARG A 88 43.06 -48.79 -15.15
C ARG A 88 44.13 -48.45 -14.09
N VAL A 89 44.08 -47.25 -13.51
CA VAL A 89 44.96 -46.80 -12.42
C VAL A 89 44.21 -46.92 -11.11
N ARG A 90 44.89 -47.54 -10.11
CA ARG A 90 44.41 -47.53 -8.72
C ARG A 90 45.40 -46.74 -7.88
N LEU A 91 44.86 -45.90 -7.00
CA LEU A 91 45.67 -45.16 -6.05
C LEU A 91 46.02 -46.04 -4.85
N MET A 92 47.24 -45.84 -4.31
CA MET A 92 47.74 -46.48 -3.14
C MET A 92 48.11 -45.41 -2.09
N GLU A 93 48.12 -45.75 -0.83
CA GLU A 93 48.44 -44.80 0.23
C GLU A 93 49.60 -45.32 1.11
N SER A 94 50.58 -44.49 1.29
CA SER A 94 51.70 -44.79 2.23
C SER A 94 52.41 -43.51 2.66
N ASN A 95 52.74 -43.39 3.95
CA ASN A 95 53.47 -42.27 4.51
C ASN A 95 52.85 -40.87 4.21
N ASP A 96 51.57 -40.71 4.39
CA ASP A 96 50.82 -39.48 4.06
C ASP A 96 50.94 -39.05 2.58
N LEU A 97 51.32 -39.94 1.66
CA LEU A 97 51.36 -39.72 0.23
C LEU A 97 50.40 -40.66 -0.48
N LEU A 98 49.73 -40.11 -1.53
CA LEU A 98 48.96 -40.87 -2.48
C LEU A 98 49.85 -41.27 -3.65
N TRP A 99 49.92 -42.54 -3.95
CA TRP A 99 50.79 -43.11 -4.97
C TRP A 99 49.99 -43.63 -6.16
N ALA A 100 50.45 -43.32 -7.34
CA ALA A 100 49.90 -43.84 -8.59
C ALA A 100 50.97 -44.61 -9.37
N ASN A 101 50.61 -45.78 -9.90
CA ASN A 101 51.44 -46.52 -10.83
C ASN A 101 51.24 -45.97 -12.25
N VAL A 102 52.30 -45.43 -12.83
CA VAL A 102 52.31 -44.83 -14.15
C VAL A 102 53.19 -45.63 -15.08
N PRO A 103 52.64 -46.42 -16.01
CA PRO A 103 53.42 -47.13 -17.02
C PRO A 103 53.85 -46.15 -18.09
N MET A 104 55.16 -45.91 -18.24
CA MET A 104 55.69 -44.96 -19.22
C MET A 104 57.01 -45.40 -19.82
N GLY A 105 57.14 -45.45 -21.14
CA GLY A 105 58.40 -45.74 -21.83
C GLY A 105 59.05 -47.09 -21.49
N GLY A 106 58.26 -48.09 -21.16
CA GLY A 106 58.70 -49.41 -20.74
C GLY A 106 59.10 -49.55 -19.27
N TYR A 107 58.94 -48.47 -18.48
CA TYR A 107 59.12 -48.45 -17.03
C TYR A 107 57.75 -48.43 -16.37
N LEU A 108 57.65 -49.08 -15.20
CA LEU A 108 56.55 -48.90 -14.30
C LEU A 108 57.00 -47.97 -13.17
N MET A 109 56.55 -46.70 -13.22
CA MET A 109 56.96 -45.69 -12.26
C MET A 109 55.91 -45.55 -11.17
N GLN A 110 56.33 -45.20 -9.96
CA GLN A 110 55.46 -44.78 -8.91
C GLN A 110 55.62 -43.28 -8.69
N VAL A 111 54.52 -42.55 -8.79
CA VAL A 111 54.49 -41.11 -8.50
C VAL A 111 53.61 -40.89 -7.28
N GLY A 112 54.24 -40.31 -6.24
CA GLY A 112 53.56 -39.97 -4.98
C GLY A 112 53.24 -38.48 -4.92
N ILE A 113 52.07 -38.14 -4.48
CA ILE A 113 51.60 -36.77 -4.25
C ILE A 113 51.13 -36.57 -2.82
N SER A 114 51.36 -35.37 -2.27
CA SER A 114 50.88 -35.04 -0.93
C SER A 114 49.40 -34.63 -0.98
N PRO A 115 48.50 -35.29 -0.24
CA PRO A 115 47.09 -34.87 -0.17
C PRO A 115 46.93 -33.51 0.52
N LYS A 116 47.92 -32.99 1.23
CA LYS A 116 47.91 -31.68 1.91
C LYS A 116 47.97 -30.50 0.94
N ARG A 117 48.19 -30.74 -0.37
CA ARG A 117 48.12 -29.73 -1.41
C ARG A 117 46.71 -29.14 -1.63
N GLN A 118 45.71 -29.72 -0.98
CA GLN A 118 44.31 -29.27 -1.01
C GLN A 118 43.94 -28.29 0.13
N ASP A 119 44.85 -27.40 0.55
CA ASP A 119 44.70 -26.55 1.74
C ASP A 119 43.55 -25.49 1.67
N ILE A 120 42.75 -25.46 0.64
CA ILE A 120 41.50 -24.70 0.65
C ILE A 120 40.37 -25.71 0.55
N GLU A 121 39.85 -26.16 1.67
CA GLU A 121 38.63 -26.95 1.66
C GLU A 121 37.50 -26.14 1.02
N PRO A 122 37.05 -26.48 -0.20
CA PRO A 122 36.05 -25.71 -0.92
C PRO A 122 34.72 -25.58 -0.15
N VAL A 123 34.52 -26.45 0.82
CA VAL A 123 33.41 -26.44 1.77
C VAL A 123 33.42 -25.18 2.63
N TYR A 124 34.58 -24.71 3.14
CA TYR A 124 34.68 -23.49 3.95
C TYR A 124 34.37 -22.24 3.13
N VAL A 125 34.87 -22.16 1.90
CA VAL A 125 34.61 -21.04 1.00
C VAL A 125 33.12 -20.97 0.69
N GLY A 126 32.49 -22.09 0.40
CA GLY A 126 31.04 -22.19 0.17
C GLY A 126 30.23 -21.80 1.39
N PHE A 127 30.61 -22.24 2.57
CA PHE A 127 29.95 -21.89 3.83
C PHE A 127 30.05 -20.39 4.12
N VAL A 128 31.20 -19.78 3.91
CA VAL A 128 31.41 -18.34 4.07
C VAL A 128 30.51 -17.53 3.12
N ILE A 129 30.45 -17.90 1.83
CA ILE A 129 29.58 -17.21 0.85
C ILE A 129 28.11 -17.30 1.25
N VAL A 130 27.64 -18.48 1.66
CA VAL A 130 26.23 -18.66 2.11
C VAL A 130 25.96 -17.86 3.38
N LEU A 131 26.86 -17.86 4.34
CA LEU A 131 26.73 -17.12 5.59
C LEU A 131 26.66 -15.60 5.35
N PHE A 132 27.57 -15.06 4.52
CA PHE A 132 27.57 -13.65 4.13
C PHE A 132 26.30 -13.28 3.35
N GLY A 133 25.87 -14.13 2.43
CA GLY A 133 24.63 -13.92 1.69
C GLY A 133 23.38 -13.92 2.61
N ALA A 134 23.32 -14.87 3.54
CA ALA A 134 22.25 -14.97 4.52
C ALA A 134 22.19 -13.76 5.47
N LEU A 135 23.33 -13.08 5.71
CA LEU A 135 23.38 -11.88 6.54
C LEU A 135 23.09 -10.59 5.72
N ILE A 136 23.72 -10.45 4.57
CA ILE A 136 23.66 -9.21 3.77
C ILE A 136 22.27 -9.00 3.14
N VAL A 137 21.67 -10.06 2.60
CA VAL A 137 20.37 -9.95 1.92
C VAL A 137 19.24 -9.44 2.85
N PRO A 138 19.01 -10.01 4.04
CA PRO A 138 17.97 -9.49 4.93
C PRO A 138 18.33 -8.11 5.50
N LEU A 139 19.61 -7.81 5.73
CA LEU A 139 20.05 -6.50 6.20
C LEU A 139 19.75 -5.41 5.16
N THR A 140 20.16 -5.62 3.91
CA THR A 140 19.90 -4.67 2.81
C THR A 140 18.42 -4.55 2.50
N SER A 141 17.68 -5.66 2.47
CA SER A 141 16.23 -5.67 2.28
C SER A 141 15.51 -4.89 3.39
N GLY A 142 15.91 -5.11 4.65
CA GLY A 142 15.37 -4.37 5.80
C GLY A 142 15.66 -2.86 5.75
N LEU A 143 16.85 -2.48 5.30
CA LEU A 143 17.23 -1.08 5.11
C LEU A 143 16.41 -0.42 4.00
N ILE A 144 16.24 -1.08 2.86
CA ILE A 144 15.41 -0.58 1.75
C ILE A 144 13.95 -0.46 2.18
N PHE A 145 13.42 -1.48 2.87
CA PHE A 145 12.05 -1.43 3.38
C PHE A 145 11.82 -0.23 4.29
N ARG A 146 12.72 0.01 5.26
CA ARG A 146 12.60 1.13 6.20
C ARG A 146 12.81 2.49 5.53
N ARG A 147 13.76 2.61 4.59
CA ARG A 147 14.11 3.88 3.96
C ARG A 147 13.24 4.28 2.77
N VAL A 148 12.59 3.32 2.11
CA VAL A 148 11.82 3.58 0.89
C VAL A 148 10.38 3.10 1.00
N ALA A 149 10.15 1.81 1.26
CA ALA A 149 8.80 1.24 1.22
C ALA A 149 7.87 1.80 2.31
N GLN A 150 8.37 1.92 3.53
CA GLN A 150 7.57 2.40 4.66
C GLN A 150 7.17 3.89 4.52
N PRO A 151 8.08 4.84 4.19
CA PRO A 151 7.71 6.23 3.93
C PRO A 151 6.74 6.38 2.75
N LEU A 152 6.93 5.62 1.67
CA LEU A 152 6.03 5.65 0.51
C LEU A 152 4.61 5.19 0.88
N THR A 153 4.49 4.13 1.69
CA THR A 153 3.19 3.66 2.18
C THR A 153 2.52 4.70 3.09
N ARG A 154 3.30 5.40 3.92
CA ARG A 154 2.78 6.51 4.75
C ARG A 154 2.31 7.67 3.89
N ALA A 155 3.08 8.05 2.87
CA ALA A 155 2.71 9.10 1.93
C ALA A 155 1.41 8.74 1.19
N ALA A 156 1.28 7.52 0.67
CA ALA A 156 0.08 7.05 0.01
C ALA A 156 -1.16 7.12 0.91
N LYS A 157 -1.05 6.69 2.17
CA LYS A 157 -2.14 6.79 3.15
C LYS A 157 -2.49 8.23 3.49
N ALA A 158 -1.51 9.12 3.59
CA ALA A 158 -1.75 10.53 3.87
C ALA A 158 -2.46 11.23 2.69
N VAL A 159 -2.07 10.90 1.45
CA VAL A 159 -2.77 11.38 0.24
C VAL A 159 -4.21 10.88 0.21
N GLU A 160 -4.45 9.59 0.49
CA GLU A 160 -5.80 9.01 0.52
C GLU A 160 -6.67 9.60 1.65
N ALA A 161 -6.06 9.88 2.80
CA ALA A 161 -6.75 10.50 3.95
C ALA A 161 -6.96 12.01 3.80
N PHE A 162 -6.27 12.68 2.86
CA PHE A 162 -6.38 14.11 2.66
C PHE A 162 -7.72 14.48 2.04
N ARG A 163 -8.61 15.07 2.85
CA ARG A 163 -9.96 15.52 2.44
C ARG A 163 -10.16 17.04 2.52
N GLY A 164 -9.07 17.81 2.44
CA GLY A 164 -9.11 19.27 2.57
C GLY A 164 -8.63 19.79 3.93
N ALA A 165 -9.21 20.88 4.42
CA ALA A 165 -8.61 21.74 5.44
C ALA A 165 -8.43 21.15 6.85
N GLU A 166 -9.16 20.11 7.25
CA GLU A 166 -9.15 19.66 8.65
C GLU A 166 -8.30 18.39 8.85
N GLY A 167 -7.38 18.47 9.83
CA GLY A 167 -6.56 17.33 10.24
C GLY A 167 -5.35 17.02 9.38
N PHE A 168 -4.95 17.90 8.45
CA PHE A 168 -3.73 17.68 7.69
C PHE A 168 -2.50 17.65 8.60
N GLN A 169 -1.86 16.48 8.67
CA GLN A 169 -0.54 16.34 9.28
C GLN A 169 0.50 16.31 8.16
N PRO A 170 1.50 17.22 8.20
CA PRO A 170 2.53 17.24 7.19
C PRO A 170 3.33 15.93 7.19
N LEU A 171 3.67 15.45 6.00
CA LEU A 171 4.56 14.31 5.82
C LEU A 171 5.97 14.69 6.30
N PRO A 172 6.66 13.78 7.01
CA PRO A 172 8.07 13.98 7.36
C PRO A 172 8.93 14.13 6.09
N GLU A 173 9.74 15.16 6.02
CA GLU A 173 10.67 15.41 4.92
C GLU A 173 12.02 14.75 5.22
N GLU A 174 12.00 13.39 5.32
CA GLU A 174 13.14 12.57 5.70
C GLU A 174 13.34 11.43 4.69
N GLY A 175 14.61 11.03 4.50
CA GLY A 175 14.96 9.88 3.65
C GLY A 175 15.71 10.26 2.37
N PRO A 176 15.60 9.48 1.28
CA PRO A 176 16.17 9.80 -0.02
C PRO A 176 15.63 11.12 -0.58
N GLU A 177 16.44 11.82 -1.36
CA GLU A 177 16.14 13.16 -1.91
C GLU A 177 14.81 13.21 -2.67
N GLU A 178 14.50 12.13 -3.41
CA GLU A 178 13.26 12.00 -4.17
C GLU A 178 12.02 11.95 -3.26
N LEU A 179 12.13 11.27 -2.12
CA LEU A 179 11.05 11.18 -1.14
C LEU A 179 10.88 12.49 -0.37
N VAL A 180 11.96 13.17 -0.04
CA VAL A 180 11.93 14.52 0.57
C VAL A 180 11.23 15.49 -0.36
N THR A 181 11.60 15.49 -1.65
CA THR A 181 10.98 16.34 -2.67
C THR A 181 9.49 16.03 -2.83
N LEU A 182 9.12 14.76 -2.86
CA LEU A 182 7.71 14.33 -2.92
C LEU A 182 6.93 14.83 -1.68
N ALA A 183 7.47 14.62 -0.48
CA ALA A 183 6.84 15.03 0.77
C ALA A 183 6.68 16.56 0.84
N ALA A 184 7.71 17.30 0.48
CA ALA A 184 7.68 18.78 0.44
C ALA A 184 6.64 19.29 -0.57
N SER A 185 6.60 18.72 -1.77
CA SER A 185 5.62 19.08 -2.81
C SER A 185 4.20 18.79 -2.37
N PHE A 186 3.95 17.63 -1.77
CA PHE A 186 2.65 17.28 -1.21
C PHE A 186 2.26 18.21 -0.08
N ASN A 187 3.17 18.50 0.86
CA ASN A 187 2.94 19.42 1.97
C ASN A 187 2.58 20.83 1.48
N ALA A 188 3.28 21.31 0.44
CA ALA A 188 3.01 22.62 -0.16
C ALA A 188 1.63 22.64 -0.83
N MET A 189 1.30 21.61 -1.63
CA MET A 189 -0.02 21.48 -2.26
C MET A 189 -1.14 21.45 -1.20
N ALA A 190 -0.98 20.63 -0.16
CA ALA A 190 -1.97 20.50 0.90
C ALA A 190 -2.19 21.83 1.65
N ARG A 191 -1.13 22.57 1.96
CA ARG A 191 -1.22 23.93 2.56
C ARG A 191 -1.98 24.89 1.64
N ASN A 192 -1.64 24.92 0.34
CA ASN A 192 -2.32 25.81 -0.61
C ASN A 192 -3.81 25.51 -0.72
N VAL A 193 -4.19 24.21 -0.78
CA VAL A 193 -5.61 23.80 -0.82
C VAL A 193 -6.32 24.22 0.48
N THR A 194 -5.70 24.00 1.64
CA THR A 194 -6.25 24.39 2.94
C THR A 194 -6.46 25.91 3.01
N GLU A 195 -5.49 26.69 2.54
CA GLU A 195 -5.57 28.15 2.49
C GLU A 195 -6.69 28.62 1.55
N LEU A 196 -6.82 28.03 0.36
CA LEU A 196 -7.89 28.34 -0.57
C LEU A 196 -9.27 28.08 0.04
N LEU A 197 -9.46 26.95 0.73
CA LEU A 197 -10.72 26.61 1.39
C LEU A 197 -11.02 27.57 2.56
N SER A 198 -10.01 27.93 3.37
CA SER A 198 -10.13 28.89 4.45
C SER A 198 -10.46 30.29 3.93
N ASN A 199 -9.78 30.76 2.89
CA ASN A 199 -10.03 32.05 2.25
C ASN A 199 -11.45 32.09 1.67
N ARG A 200 -11.92 31.02 1.02
CA ARG A 200 -13.29 30.89 0.52
C ARG A 200 -14.30 31.08 1.65
N THR A 201 -14.08 30.42 2.79
CA THR A 201 -14.96 30.52 3.96
C THR A 201 -14.99 31.94 4.53
N THR A 202 -13.84 32.57 4.66
CA THR A 202 -13.69 33.94 5.18
C THR A 202 -14.36 34.96 4.26
N LEU A 203 -14.15 34.85 2.94
CA LEU A 203 -14.78 35.73 1.96
C LEU A 203 -16.30 35.63 1.99
N LEU A 204 -16.86 34.41 2.02
CA LEU A 204 -18.30 34.23 2.07
C LEU A 204 -18.90 34.68 3.40
N ALA A 205 -18.17 34.56 4.50
CA ALA A 205 -18.59 35.13 5.79
C ALA A 205 -18.64 36.66 5.75
N GLY A 206 -17.63 37.31 5.17
CA GLY A 206 -17.59 38.76 4.97
C GLY A 206 -18.72 39.28 4.09
N ILE A 207 -18.88 38.67 2.90
CA ILE A 207 -19.96 39.02 1.96
C ILE A 207 -21.33 38.86 2.62
N SER A 208 -21.56 37.81 3.37
CA SER A 208 -22.83 37.56 4.05
C SER A 208 -23.14 38.60 5.12
N HIS A 209 -22.11 39.01 5.89
CA HIS A 209 -22.28 40.12 6.85
C HIS A 209 -22.66 41.41 6.14
N ASP A 210 -21.96 41.75 5.07
CA ASP A 210 -22.16 42.99 4.33
C ASP A 210 -23.48 43.01 3.57
N LEU A 211 -23.98 41.86 3.14
CA LEU A 211 -25.32 41.75 2.53
C LEU A 211 -26.45 41.82 3.57
N ARG A 212 -26.26 41.33 4.78
CA ARG A 212 -27.28 41.33 5.83
C ARG A 212 -27.68 42.77 6.23
N THR A 213 -26.69 43.67 6.29
CA THR A 213 -26.96 45.06 6.67
C THR A 213 -27.94 45.77 5.73
N PRO A 214 -27.76 45.78 4.39
CA PRO A 214 -28.74 46.42 3.49
C PRO A 214 -30.08 45.70 3.49
N LEU A 215 -30.14 44.37 3.64
CA LEU A 215 -31.40 43.60 3.74
C LEU A 215 -32.19 44.04 4.99
N THR A 216 -31.53 44.16 6.13
CA THR A 216 -32.15 44.65 7.36
C THR A 216 -32.70 46.06 7.18
N ARG A 217 -31.96 46.96 6.52
CA ARG A 217 -32.44 48.31 6.21
C ARG A 217 -33.65 48.31 5.28
N MET A 218 -33.65 47.44 4.27
CA MET A 218 -34.84 47.31 3.36
C MET A 218 -36.06 46.80 4.10
N ARG A 219 -35.87 45.88 5.05
CA ARG A 219 -36.96 45.36 5.90
C ARG A 219 -37.54 46.49 6.78
N PHE A 220 -36.70 47.26 7.46
CA PHE A 220 -37.18 48.44 8.20
C PHE A 220 -37.87 49.49 7.33
N ALA A 221 -37.41 49.70 6.10
CA ALA A 221 -38.04 50.60 5.16
C ALA A 221 -39.44 50.13 4.75
N LEU A 222 -39.65 48.82 4.61
CA LEU A 222 -40.98 48.22 4.36
C LEU A 222 -41.91 48.38 5.54
N GLU A 223 -41.42 48.18 6.78
CA GLU A 223 -42.21 48.39 8.00
C GLU A 223 -42.67 49.84 8.20
N MET A 224 -41.93 50.80 7.61
CA MET A 224 -42.24 52.25 7.69
C MET A 224 -43.13 52.74 6.56
N LEU A 225 -43.57 51.88 5.65
CA LEU A 225 -44.44 52.25 4.54
C LEU A 225 -45.85 52.69 5.07
N PRO A 226 -46.46 53.75 4.49
CA PRO A 226 -47.82 54.14 4.84
C PRO A 226 -48.82 53.00 4.54
N SER A 227 -49.90 52.89 5.36
CA SER A 227 -50.98 51.92 5.17
C SER A 227 -51.73 52.04 3.83
N SER A 228 -51.47 53.07 3.06
CA SER A 228 -52.04 53.33 1.73
C SER A 228 -51.36 52.49 0.60
N VAL A 229 -50.19 51.84 0.91
CA VAL A 229 -49.50 51.01 -0.06
C VAL A 229 -50.20 49.65 -0.17
N ASP A 230 -50.29 49.13 -1.39
CA ASP A 230 -50.90 47.81 -1.64
C ASP A 230 -50.21 46.72 -0.79
N GLY A 231 -50.97 46.14 0.15
CA GLY A 231 -50.49 45.11 1.07
C GLY A 231 -49.92 43.88 0.35
N LYS A 232 -50.43 43.53 -0.82
CA LYS A 232 -49.87 42.44 -1.65
C LYS A 232 -48.49 42.74 -2.18
N LEU A 233 -48.19 44.00 -2.43
CA LEU A 233 -46.90 44.44 -2.89
C LEU A 233 -45.89 44.35 -1.72
N VAL A 234 -46.26 44.80 -0.53
CA VAL A 234 -45.45 44.72 0.68
C VAL A 234 -45.13 43.26 1.00
N GLU A 235 -46.13 42.39 1.07
CA GLU A 235 -45.98 40.95 1.29
C GLU A 235 -45.04 40.28 0.26
N ARG A 236 -45.09 40.72 -1.00
CA ARG A 236 -44.17 40.23 -2.04
C ARG A 236 -42.74 40.66 -1.80
N PHE A 237 -42.49 41.90 -1.34
CA PHE A 237 -41.16 42.36 -0.99
C PHE A 237 -40.60 41.64 0.25
N GLU A 238 -41.41 41.44 1.29
CA GLU A 238 -41.03 40.70 2.48
C GLU A 238 -40.61 39.25 2.13
N ARG A 239 -41.41 38.57 1.30
CA ARG A 239 -41.02 37.22 0.81
C ARG A 239 -39.71 37.22 0.03
N ASN A 240 -39.48 38.22 -0.81
CA ASN A 240 -38.21 38.30 -1.56
C ASN A 240 -37.02 38.58 -0.63
N LEU A 241 -37.17 39.43 0.38
CA LEU A 241 -36.12 39.68 1.37
C LEU A 241 -35.80 38.44 2.20
N ALA A 242 -36.83 37.72 2.67
CA ALA A 242 -36.66 36.45 3.40
C ALA A 242 -35.95 35.42 2.51
N ALA A 243 -36.27 35.29 1.22
CA ALA A 243 -35.61 34.42 0.29
C ALA A 243 -34.12 34.80 0.08
N MET A 244 -33.79 36.09 0.04
CA MET A 244 -32.39 36.55 -0.04
C MET A 244 -31.60 36.23 1.25
N GLU A 245 -32.22 36.44 2.42
CA GLU A 245 -31.60 36.06 3.71
C GLU A 245 -31.31 34.55 3.79
N GLU A 246 -32.25 33.71 3.32
CA GLU A 246 -32.10 32.27 3.27
C GLU A 246 -30.96 31.85 2.31
N LEU A 247 -30.90 32.44 1.10
CA LEU A 247 -29.80 32.20 0.15
C LEU A 247 -28.44 32.51 0.72
N ILE A 248 -28.28 33.62 1.42
CA ILE A 248 -27.06 34.03 2.07
C ILE A 248 -26.68 33.05 3.20
N ALA A 249 -27.67 32.65 4.01
CA ALA A 249 -27.44 31.67 5.07
C ALA A 249 -27.05 30.31 4.51
N ASP A 250 -27.66 29.87 3.40
CA ASP A 250 -27.31 28.61 2.73
C ASP A 250 -25.87 28.65 2.13
N ALA A 251 -25.52 29.76 1.49
CA ALA A 251 -24.18 29.96 0.95
C ALA A 251 -23.10 29.91 2.07
N LEU A 252 -23.38 30.52 3.21
CA LEU A 252 -22.52 30.44 4.40
C LEU A 252 -22.41 29.02 4.95
N ARG A 253 -23.54 28.31 5.04
CA ARG A 253 -23.56 26.92 5.49
C ARG A 253 -22.73 26.00 4.56
N PHE A 254 -22.85 26.21 3.26
CA PHE A 254 -22.06 25.50 2.25
C PHE A 254 -20.56 25.79 2.36
N SER A 255 -20.16 26.99 2.75
CA SER A 255 -18.75 27.38 2.84
C SER A 255 -18.03 26.85 4.08
N ARG A 256 -18.76 26.63 5.17
CA ARG A 256 -18.22 26.25 6.50
C ARG A 256 -17.84 24.80 6.58
N GLY A 257 -17.45 24.09 5.57
CA GLY A 257 -16.92 22.72 5.65
C GLY A 257 -17.66 21.77 6.59
N ALA A 258 -17.21 20.52 6.61
CA ALA A 258 -17.89 19.45 7.36
C ALA A 258 -17.12 18.99 8.62
N GLY A 259 -16.22 19.79 9.12
CA GLY A 259 -15.22 19.39 10.11
C GLY A 259 -15.71 19.22 11.55
N GLU A 260 -16.69 18.36 11.76
CA GLU A 260 -17.11 17.98 13.08
C GLU A 260 -16.61 16.57 13.43
N ALA A 261 -15.95 16.43 14.59
CA ALA A 261 -15.52 15.13 15.06
C ALA A 261 -16.74 14.24 15.40
N PRO A 262 -16.73 12.95 15.01
CA PRO A 262 -17.79 12.03 15.39
C PRO A 262 -17.91 11.92 16.91
N SER A 263 -19.15 11.77 17.39
CA SER A 263 -19.47 11.51 18.79
C SER A 263 -20.34 10.27 18.93
N GLN A 264 -20.22 9.59 20.06
CA GLN A 264 -21.06 8.42 20.35
C GLN A 264 -22.41 8.85 20.92
N VAL A 265 -23.48 8.45 20.24
CA VAL A 265 -24.84 8.81 20.61
C VAL A 265 -25.78 7.61 20.60
N ASP A 266 -26.84 7.66 21.41
CA ASP A 266 -28.03 6.83 21.21
C ASP A 266 -28.74 7.35 19.96
N PHE A 267 -28.61 6.62 18.85
CA PHE A 267 -29.07 7.10 17.54
C PHE A 267 -30.58 7.35 17.50
N ARG A 268 -31.37 6.52 18.21
CA ARG A 268 -32.83 6.69 18.24
C ARG A 268 -33.21 7.99 18.95
N VAL A 269 -32.69 8.21 20.15
CA VAL A 269 -32.95 9.42 20.94
C VAL A 269 -32.44 10.67 20.20
N TYR A 270 -31.28 10.54 19.58
CA TYR A 270 -30.69 11.63 18.80
C TYR A 270 -31.56 11.99 17.60
N LEU A 271 -31.97 11.01 16.75
CA LEU A 271 -32.76 11.28 15.57
C LEU A 271 -34.15 11.85 15.94
N GLU A 272 -34.80 11.34 16.97
CA GLU A 272 -36.07 11.90 17.49
C GLU A 272 -35.88 13.36 17.94
N THR A 273 -34.76 13.68 18.56
CA THR A 273 -34.43 15.06 18.97
C THR A 273 -34.23 15.97 17.75
N VAL A 274 -33.52 15.49 16.73
CA VAL A 274 -33.34 16.22 15.46
C VAL A 274 -34.68 16.49 14.79
N LEU A 275 -35.55 15.49 14.73
CA LEU A 275 -36.87 15.66 14.11
C LEU A 275 -37.74 16.68 14.84
N ARG A 276 -37.77 16.69 16.16
CA ARG A 276 -38.50 17.73 16.91
C ARG A 276 -38.06 19.16 16.57
N THR A 277 -36.82 19.34 16.13
CA THR A 277 -36.32 20.67 15.73
C THR A 277 -36.55 20.99 14.26
N VAL A 278 -36.76 19.97 13.41
CA VAL A 278 -36.92 20.13 11.95
C VAL A 278 -38.39 20.01 11.56
N ASP A 279 -39.12 19.07 12.16
CA ASP A 279 -40.47 18.72 11.78
C ASP A 279 -41.12 17.83 12.87
N GLU A 280 -42.01 18.42 13.69
CA GLU A 280 -42.64 17.72 14.82
C GLU A 280 -43.64 16.63 14.40
N ASP A 281 -44.19 16.69 13.15
CA ASP A 281 -45.26 15.80 12.68
C ASP A 281 -44.72 14.61 11.87
N LEU A 282 -43.42 14.37 11.83
CA LEU A 282 -42.83 13.34 10.98
C LEU A 282 -42.63 12.03 11.77
N ASP A 283 -43.33 10.97 11.36
CA ASP A 283 -43.15 9.63 11.87
C ASP A 283 -41.96 8.92 11.25
N ILE A 284 -41.28 8.09 12.08
CA ILE A 284 -40.14 7.29 11.63
C ILE A 284 -40.56 5.81 11.52
N ASP A 285 -40.38 5.24 10.33
CA ASP A 285 -40.49 3.80 10.11
C ASP A 285 -39.18 3.13 10.46
N TRP A 286 -39.08 2.50 11.63
CA TRP A 286 -37.90 1.82 12.10
C TRP A 286 -37.85 0.38 11.60
N ARG A 287 -36.81 0.02 10.83
CA ARG A 287 -36.54 -1.32 10.34
C ARG A 287 -35.19 -1.78 10.91
N GLY A 288 -35.25 -2.71 11.85
CA GLY A 288 -34.07 -3.15 12.58
C GLY A 288 -33.74 -2.25 13.78
N THR A 289 -32.69 -2.61 14.49
CA THR A 289 -32.21 -1.88 15.69
C THR A 289 -30.76 -1.53 15.50
N PRO A 290 -30.41 -0.26 15.39
CA PRO A 290 -28.99 0.13 15.30
C PRO A 290 -28.25 -0.25 16.58
N PRO A 291 -26.95 -0.63 16.49
CA PRO A 291 -26.13 -0.84 17.66
C PRO A 291 -26.09 0.44 18.48
N GLN A 292 -25.90 0.29 19.77
CA GLN A 292 -25.82 1.43 20.65
C GLN A 292 -24.54 1.37 21.46
N PRO A 293 -23.76 2.46 21.54
CA PRO A 293 -23.94 3.75 20.83
C PRO A 293 -23.44 3.72 19.37
N VAL A 294 -23.97 4.61 18.53
CA VAL A 294 -23.51 4.87 17.16
C VAL A 294 -22.54 6.03 17.18
N GLU A 295 -21.43 5.88 16.48
CA GLU A 295 -20.44 6.96 16.26
C GLU A 295 -20.82 7.77 15.02
N ILE A 296 -21.23 9.03 15.19
CA ILE A 296 -21.70 9.90 14.12
C ILE A 296 -21.35 11.37 14.39
N ALA A 297 -21.07 12.13 13.33
CA ALA A 297 -20.91 13.58 13.40
C ALA A 297 -22.30 14.24 13.48
N THR A 298 -22.74 14.55 14.70
CA THR A 298 -24.12 14.93 15.02
C THR A 298 -24.60 16.18 14.29
N GLY A 299 -23.85 17.26 14.30
CA GLY A 299 -24.26 18.49 13.62
C GLY A 299 -24.24 18.35 12.09
N ALA A 300 -23.34 17.55 11.52
CA ALA A 300 -23.34 17.25 10.10
C ALA A 300 -24.56 16.41 9.71
N PHE A 301 -24.88 15.37 10.48
CA PHE A 301 -26.03 14.52 10.22
C PHE A 301 -27.36 15.26 10.38
N GLN A 302 -27.49 16.09 11.42
CA GLN A 302 -28.66 16.96 11.59
C GLN A 302 -28.89 17.87 10.35
N ARG A 303 -27.82 18.45 9.80
CA ARG A 303 -27.89 19.28 8.59
C ARG A 303 -28.31 18.49 7.36
N VAL A 304 -27.82 17.24 7.20
CA VAL A 304 -28.23 16.34 6.14
C VAL A 304 -29.72 16.05 6.23
N VAL A 305 -30.20 15.61 7.39
CA VAL A 305 -31.62 15.29 7.65
C VAL A 305 -32.51 16.52 7.37
N ALA A 306 -32.12 17.67 7.92
CA ALA A 306 -32.88 18.93 7.74
C ALA A 306 -33.00 19.34 6.25
N ASN A 307 -31.92 19.22 5.47
CA ASN A 307 -31.94 19.56 4.03
C ASN A 307 -32.81 18.59 3.23
N LEU A 308 -32.73 17.28 3.53
CA LEU A 308 -33.51 16.27 2.84
C LEU A 308 -35.01 16.40 3.15
N ILE A 309 -35.41 16.61 4.41
CA ILE A 309 -36.79 16.81 4.80
C ILE A 309 -37.32 18.10 4.18
N ARG A 310 -36.57 19.21 4.25
CA ARG A 310 -36.96 20.47 3.61
C ARG A 310 -37.21 20.29 2.10
N ASN A 311 -36.33 19.58 1.41
CA ASN A 311 -36.52 19.28 -0.02
C ASN A 311 -37.76 18.44 -0.28
N ALA A 312 -38.01 17.38 0.52
CA ALA A 312 -39.18 16.53 0.40
C ALA A 312 -40.48 17.32 0.59
N ARG A 313 -40.56 18.23 1.56
CA ARG A 313 -41.74 19.09 1.79
C ARG A 313 -41.92 20.16 0.72
N GLN A 314 -40.80 20.75 0.25
CA GLN A 314 -40.87 21.85 -0.72
C GLN A 314 -41.21 21.39 -2.12
N HIS A 315 -40.81 20.20 -2.52
CA HIS A 315 -40.94 19.68 -3.88
C HIS A 315 -41.76 18.40 -3.97
N GLY A 316 -42.02 17.72 -2.84
CA GLY A 316 -42.52 16.36 -2.81
C GLY A 316 -43.93 16.15 -2.21
N ASN A 317 -44.68 17.20 -1.89
CA ASN A 317 -46.01 17.10 -1.28
C ASN A 317 -46.07 16.30 0.05
N GLY A 318 -44.97 16.18 0.77
CA GLY A 318 -44.87 15.45 2.04
C GLY A 318 -43.52 14.83 2.20
N ALA A 319 -43.25 14.35 3.40
CA ALA A 319 -42.02 13.62 3.71
C ALA A 319 -42.34 12.43 4.62
N ARG A 320 -41.74 11.29 4.35
CA ARG A 320 -41.71 10.10 5.23
C ARG A 320 -40.27 9.72 5.50
N LEU A 321 -40.02 9.28 6.70
CA LEU A 321 -38.66 8.86 7.12
C LEU A 321 -38.67 7.38 7.41
N ALA A 322 -37.70 6.64 6.84
CA ALA A 322 -37.43 5.27 7.21
C ALA A 322 -35.96 5.11 7.61
N VAL A 323 -35.73 4.33 8.64
CA VAL A 323 -34.39 3.98 9.12
C VAL A 323 -34.23 2.47 9.09
N ASP A 324 -33.27 2.01 8.34
CA ASP A 324 -32.92 0.60 8.24
C ASP A 324 -31.53 0.36 8.81
N TYR A 325 -31.34 -0.79 9.45
CA TYR A 325 -30.06 -1.21 9.94
C TYR A 325 -29.84 -2.70 9.63
N ASP A 326 -28.96 -2.94 8.65
CA ASP A 326 -28.47 -4.27 8.28
C ASP A 326 -26.95 -4.19 8.11
N GLY A 327 -26.24 -3.97 9.21
CA GLY A 327 -24.80 -3.73 9.23
C GLY A 327 -24.43 -2.25 9.02
N ASP A 328 -24.87 -1.61 7.94
CA ASP A 328 -24.79 -0.16 7.75
C ASP A 328 -26.07 0.52 8.25
N LEU A 329 -25.96 1.78 8.71
CA LEU A 329 -27.13 2.59 9.04
C LEU A 329 -27.64 3.30 7.79
N VAL A 330 -28.85 3.02 7.38
CA VAL A 330 -29.48 3.59 6.19
C VAL A 330 -30.66 4.46 6.59
N LEU A 331 -30.57 5.76 6.28
CA LEU A 331 -31.67 6.71 6.43
C LEU A 331 -32.28 6.99 5.06
N GLN A 332 -33.60 6.86 4.94
CA GLN A 332 -34.35 7.17 3.74
C GLN A 332 -35.35 8.29 3.99
N VAL A 333 -35.25 9.35 3.22
CA VAL A 333 -36.29 10.41 3.15
C VAL A 333 -37.06 10.21 1.88
N ILE A 334 -38.37 9.97 1.98
CA ILE A 334 -39.26 9.58 0.90
C ILE A 334 -40.27 10.69 0.70
N ASP A 335 -40.43 11.15 -0.54
CA ASP A 335 -41.44 12.10 -0.95
C ASP A 335 -42.39 11.50 -2.02
N ASP A 336 -43.58 12.08 -2.15
CA ASP A 336 -44.61 11.72 -3.15
C ASP A 336 -44.69 12.78 -4.26
N GLY A 337 -43.58 13.47 -4.57
CA GLY A 337 -43.49 14.52 -5.58
C GLY A 337 -43.37 14.00 -7.02
N PRO A 338 -43.03 14.90 -7.97
CA PRO A 338 -42.87 14.52 -9.38
C PRO A 338 -41.65 13.65 -9.64
N GLY A 339 -40.77 13.44 -8.62
CA GLY A 339 -39.53 12.71 -8.77
C GLY A 339 -38.41 13.50 -9.47
N ILE A 340 -37.21 12.87 -9.53
CA ILE A 340 -36.05 13.44 -10.22
C ILE A 340 -35.71 12.52 -11.40
N PRO A 341 -35.68 13.07 -12.65
CA PRO A 341 -35.28 12.29 -13.81
C PRO A 341 -33.93 11.63 -13.64
N PRO A 342 -33.71 10.40 -14.15
CA PRO A 342 -32.44 9.68 -14.00
C PRO A 342 -31.21 10.47 -14.45
N GLU A 343 -31.34 11.22 -15.54
CA GLU A 343 -30.29 12.07 -16.14
C GLU A 343 -29.89 13.28 -15.29
N ASP A 344 -30.73 13.67 -14.33
CA ASP A 344 -30.48 14.81 -13.46
C ASP A 344 -30.11 14.43 -12.03
N ARG A 345 -30.18 13.14 -11.66
CA ARG A 345 -29.89 12.67 -10.28
C ARG A 345 -28.47 12.98 -9.79
N GLU A 346 -27.50 13.02 -10.68
CA GLU A 346 -26.14 13.43 -10.34
C GLU A 346 -26.00 14.96 -10.37
N LYS A 347 -26.68 15.62 -11.29
CA LYS A 347 -26.59 17.08 -11.47
C LYS A 347 -27.23 17.86 -10.33
N VAL A 348 -28.27 17.32 -9.69
CA VAL A 348 -28.95 18.00 -8.57
C VAL A 348 -28.07 18.14 -7.32
N PHE A 349 -26.94 17.45 -7.26
CA PHE A 349 -25.92 17.64 -6.23
C PHE A 349 -24.94 18.79 -6.55
N GLN A 350 -25.01 19.35 -7.78
CA GLN A 350 -24.17 20.51 -8.12
C GLN A 350 -24.75 21.78 -7.47
N PRO A 351 -23.90 22.67 -6.93
CA PRO A 351 -24.34 23.94 -6.37
C PRO A 351 -25.16 24.77 -7.38
N PHE A 352 -26.27 25.35 -6.91
CA PHE A 352 -27.18 26.19 -7.69
C PHE A 352 -27.92 25.50 -8.83
N TYR A 353 -27.77 24.18 -9.01
CA TYR A 353 -28.52 23.44 -10.01
C TYR A 353 -29.97 23.27 -9.60
N ARG A 354 -30.91 23.48 -10.56
CA ARG A 354 -32.35 23.34 -10.38
C ARG A 354 -32.99 22.73 -11.63
N LEU A 355 -33.93 21.83 -11.44
CA LEU A 355 -34.71 21.24 -12.55
C LEU A 355 -35.55 22.33 -13.27
N GLU A 356 -35.65 22.24 -14.59
CA GLU A 356 -36.32 23.29 -15.40
C GLU A 356 -37.78 23.52 -14.99
N GLY A 357 -38.51 22.50 -14.56
CA GLY A 357 -39.90 22.62 -14.08
C GLY A 357 -40.04 23.33 -12.72
N SER A 358 -38.97 23.46 -11.92
CA SER A 358 -38.96 24.08 -10.58
C SER A 358 -38.59 25.58 -10.60
N ARG A 359 -38.45 26.19 -11.79
CA ARG A 359 -38.09 27.62 -11.93
C ARG A 359 -39.22 28.57 -11.55
N SER A 360 -40.40 28.06 -11.16
CA SER A 360 -41.50 28.88 -10.64
C SER A 360 -41.03 29.64 -9.38
N ARG A 361 -41.18 30.96 -9.39
CA ARG A 361 -40.83 31.87 -8.29
C ARG A 361 -41.58 31.58 -6.99
N ALA A 362 -42.60 30.73 -7.02
CA ALA A 362 -43.41 30.38 -5.85
C ALA A 362 -42.81 29.30 -4.96
N THR A 363 -41.89 28.48 -5.48
CA THR A 363 -41.21 27.40 -4.74
C THR A 363 -39.74 27.70 -4.53
N GLY A 364 -39.43 28.87 -3.96
CA GLY A 364 -38.09 29.39 -3.81
C GLY A 364 -37.14 28.49 -3.01
N GLY A 365 -36.19 27.85 -3.68
CA GLY A 365 -35.05 27.15 -3.05
C GLY A 365 -33.74 27.65 -3.63
N SER A 366 -32.67 27.65 -2.78
CA SER A 366 -31.32 28.14 -3.13
C SER A 366 -30.61 27.29 -4.19
N GLY A 367 -31.03 26.04 -4.40
CA GLY A 367 -30.27 25.04 -5.16
C GLY A 367 -29.00 24.59 -4.46
N LEU A 368 -28.83 24.88 -3.16
CA LEU A 368 -27.69 24.50 -2.37
C LEU A 368 -27.98 23.31 -1.44
N GLY A 369 -29.23 22.99 -1.14
CA GLY A 369 -29.60 21.98 -0.15
C GLY A 369 -29.00 20.61 -0.43
N LEU A 370 -29.17 20.07 -1.63
CA LEU A 370 -28.57 18.77 -2.01
C LEU A 370 -27.05 18.83 -2.19
N ALA A 371 -26.50 19.97 -2.63
CA ALA A 371 -25.05 20.17 -2.68
C ALA A 371 -24.42 20.14 -1.28
N ILE A 372 -25.10 20.72 -0.26
CA ILE A 372 -24.69 20.62 1.14
C ILE A 372 -24.74 19.17 1.62
N VAL A 373 -25.78 18.42 1.28
CA VAL A 373 -25.90 16.99 1.63
C VAL A 373 -24.74 16.20 1.04
N ALA A 374 -24.44 16.36 -0.25
CA ALA A 374 -23.33 15.66 -0.90
C ALA A 374 -21.99 16.00 -0.24
N GLN A 375 -21.72 17.28 -0.01
CA GLN A 375 -20.49 17.75 0.64
C GLN A 375 -20.32 17.15 2.05
N LEU A 376 -21.39 17.11 2.85
CA LEU A 376 -21.34 16.53 4.20
C LEU A 376 -21.13 15.01 4.15
N CYS A 377 -21.82 14.33 3.23
CA CYS A 377 -21.64 12.89 3.04
C CYS A 377 -20.20 12.54 2.64
N ASP A 378 -19.65 13.25 1.66
CA ASP A 378 -18.26 13.03 1.22
C ASP A 378 -17.25 13.25 2.34
N ALA A 379 -17.42 14.33 3.10
CA ALA A 379 -16.51 14.67 4.19
C ALA A 379 -16.49 13.63 5.34
N HIS A 380 -17.65 13.01 5.60
CA HIS A 380 -17.78 12.02 6.66
C HIS A 380 -17.73 10.56 6.16
N GLY A 381 -17.48 10.34 4.87
CA GLY A 381 -17.44 9.00 4.28
C GLY A 381 -18.80 8.33 4.21
N TRP A 382 -19.89 9.10 4.28
CA TRP A 382 -21.25 8.62 4.06
C TRP A 382 -21.56 8.57 2.57
N ARG A 383 -22.59 7.81 2.19
CA ARG A 383 -23.04 7.72 0.80
C ARG A 383 -24.44 8.28 0.68
N ILE A 384 -24.69 9.14 -0.32
CA ILE A 384 -26.01 9.63 -0.69
C ILE A 384 -26.40 9.09 -2.06
N ARG A 385 -27.62 8.59 -2.19
CA ARG A 385 -28.23 8.15 -3.45
C ARG A 385 -29.64 8.66 -3.58
N LEU A 386 -30.03 8.96 -4.83
CA LEU A 386 -31.41 9.32 -5.18
C LEU A 386 -31.96 8.21 -6.07
N ARG A 387 -33.17 7.76 -5.74
CA ARG A 387 -33.93 6.79 -6.55
C ARG A 387 -35.38 7.18 -6.67
N SER A 388 -36.12 6.59 -7.61
CA SER A 388 -37.59 6.77 -7.69
C SER A 388 -38.23 5.98 -6.54
N GLY A 389 -39.29 6.55 -5.95
CA GLY A 389 -40.18 5.85 -5.05
C GLY A 389 -41.07 4.87 -5.80
N ASP A 390 -41.59 3.85 -5.10
CA ASP A 390 -42.43 2.79 -5.68
C ASP A 390 -43.82 3.36 -6.16
N SER A 391 -44.28 4.42 -5.52
CA SER A 391 -45.53 5.14 -5.87
C SER A 391 -45.29 6.41 -6.67
N GLY A 392 -44.11 6.62 -7.19
CA GLY A 392 -43.62 7.90 -7.72
C GLY A 392 -42.81 8.66 -6.66
N GLY A 393 -42.42 9.92 -6.98
CA GLY A 393 -41.63 10.74 -6.07
C GLY A 393 -40.13 10.36 -6.01
N THR A 394 -39.45 10.84 -4.96
CA THR A 394 -38.03 10.63 -4.75
C THR A 394 -37.75 9.93 -3.43
N VAL A 395 -36.81 9.00 -3.42
CA VAL A 395 -36.21 8.44 -2.22
C VAL A 395 -34.74 8.91 -2.15
N ALA A 396 -34.46 9.75 -1.17
CA ALA A 396 -33.11 10.15 -0.83
C ALA A 396 -32.56 9.21 0.28
N GLU A 397 -31.57 8.43 -0.06
CA GLU A 397 -30.99 7.39 0.80
C GLU A 397 -29.59 7.78 1.24
N VAL A 398 -29.39 7.92 2.54
CA VAL A 398 -28.08 8.20 3.16
C VAL A 398 -27.62 6.96 3.90
N THR A 399 -26.46 6.44 3.52
CA THR A 399 -25.82 5.28 4.17
C THR A 399 -24.65 5.76 5.00
N VAL A 400 -24.71 5.51 6.29
CA VAL A 400 -23.60 5.68 7.24
C VAL A 400 -22.95 4.32 7.45
N PRO A 401 -21.71 4.08 6.98
CA PRO A 401 -21.04 2.79 7.14
C PRO A 401 -20.82 2.46 8.61
N ALA A 402 -21.04 1.21 8.97
CA ALA A 402 -20.63 0.73 10.29
C ALA A 402 -19.11 0.86 10.48
N PRO A 403 -18.63 1.17 11.68
CA PRO A 403 -17.21 1.14 11.98
C PRO A 403 -16.68 -0.27 11.66
N ARG A 404 -15.77 -0.37 10.69
CA ARG A 404 -15.13 -1.64 10.35
C ARG A 404 -14.34 -2.10 11.56
N SER A 405 -14.73 -3.19 12.19
CA SER A 405 -13.90 -3.86 13.18
C SER A 405 -12.51 -4.09 12.60
N PRO A 406 -11.43 -3.78 13.33
CA PRO A 406 -10.10 -4.13 12.87
C PRO A 406 -10.06 -5.64 12.57
N PRO A 407 -9.36 -6.09 11.51
CA PRO A 407 -9.24 -7.51 11.22
C PRO A 407 -8.71 -8.21 12.49
N PRO A 408 -9.23 -9.40 12.82
CA PRO A 408 -8.77 -10.13 13.99
C PRO A 408 -7.26 -10.28 13.91
N PRO A 409 -6.51 -10.14 15.02
CA PRO A 409 -5.07 -10.31 15.03
C PRO A 409 -4.77 -11.68 14.42
N GLY A 410 -4.06 -11.68 13.28
CA GLY A 410 -3.70 -12.91 12.59
C GLY A 410 -3.06 -13.86 13.58
N ASN A 411 -3.59 -15.07 13.70
CA ASN A 411 -3.00 -16.15 14.45
C ASN A 411 -1.58 -16.36 13.92
N VAL A 412 -0.61 -15.81 14.61
CA VAL A 412 0.80 -16.19 14.45
C VAL A 412 0.90 -17.59 15.04
N THR A 413 0.65 -18.59 14.21
CA THR A 413 1.03 -19.97 14.52
C THR A 413 2.54 -20.01 14.73
N LYS A 414 2.91 -20.39 15.95
CA LYS A 414 4.29 -20.64 16.40
C LYS A 414 4.97 -21.75 15.60
#